data_3738e1b78b6271b99dbd37e98806b9a9
#
_entry.id   3738e1b78b6271b99dbd37e98806b9a9
#
_cell.length_a   1.000
_cell.length_b   1.000
_cell.length_c   1.000
_cell.angle_alpha   90.00
_cell.angle_beta   90.00
_cell.angle_gamma   90.00
#
_symmetry.space_group_name_H-M   'P 1'
#
loop_
_entity.id
_entity.type
_entity.pdbx_description
1 polymer ?
#
loop_
_entity_poly.entity_id
_entity_poly.type
_entity_poly.pdbx_seq_one_letter_code
_entity_poly.pdbx_strand_id
1 'polypeptide(L)'
;MPKEAHKVVVIGHRNPDTDSICSAIAYAELKNRTSTLVCEPRRAGKMNQETEFVLKKFGVTPPRMCTDVNPKIRDVDYREMPGIPGSTSLRRAWKIMRDQQIDTLSITSADNELEGIITVKDLATANMDVFDTAVLAKSRTSYKNILETLNGTMVVGNADAVCTTGHIKIGTATPELLESSVEKGDIVILSNRYESQLCAIEKEASLLIICNGAKVGRTIQRIADETGVAIMTTPVDTYAAGKLISQCAPISYYMTRDNILKFTLVTPVADVLRVMAKVRHRYFPILDEDGKYCGMVSRRNVIALRKRRIILVDHNEATQAVEGFDQAEILEIIDHHRIGSLETSGPVYFRNQPVGCTATIITQMYDENGVDIPPQIAGLLLAAILSDTLAFRSPTCTPVDENAAKRLAKIAGVDIEEFSTEMFEAGEKLDGKTPEEVFLQDFKVFMCGDIRFGVAQGSYMTRKNLQAAQALLQPYLEEARNKQNVEDLYMLLTDVPKEESVVICTGRYAAEVLSNGFESRPAADGSWTLPGVVSRKRLCIQILSVSVLFHDEFLSRFWYSMLRGSAIV
;
A
#
# COMPACT_ATOMS: atom_id res chain seq x y z
N MET A 1 -1.93 -3.54 -19.62
CA MET A 1 -0.93 -4.23 -18.78
C MET A 1 -1.68 -5.19 -17.87
N PRO A 2 -1.23 -6.42 -17.57
CA PRO A 2 -1.89 -7.26 -16.56
C PRO A 2 -1.88 -6.50 -15.24
N LYS A 3 -3.04 -6.43 -14.56
CA LYS A 3 -3.16 -5.82 -13.22
C LYS A 3 -2.10 -6.48 -12.31
N GLU A 4 -1.43 -5.73 -11.45
CA GLU A 4 -0.38 -6.23 -10.52
C GLU A 4 -0.82 -7.47 -9.72
N ALA A 5 -2.12 -7.66 -9.52
CA ALA A 5 -2.72 -8.80 -8.84
C ALA A 5 -2.43 -10.19 -9.49
N HIS A 6 -1.91 -10.24 -10.70
CA HIS A 6 -1.60 -11.52 -11.37
C HIS A 6 -0.13 -11.94 -11.25
N LYS A 7 0.73 -11.05 -10.74
CA LYS A 7 2.15 -11.35 -10.53
C LYS A 7 2.38 -12.01 -9.18
N VAL A 8 3.30 -12.96 -9.14
CA VAL A 8 3.79 -13.58 -7.91
C VAL A 8 5.01 -12.80 -7.43
N VAL A 9 4.98 -12.32 -6.20
CA VAL A 9 6.11 -11.60 -5.60
C VAL A 9 7.07 -12.59 -4.96
N VAL A 10 8.33 -12.61 -5.39
CA VAL A 10 9.41 -13.36 -4.74
C VAL A 10 10.17 -12.40 -3.84
N ILE A 11 10.21 -12.67 -2.54
CA ILE A 11 10.70 -11.70 -1.56
C ILE A 11 11.42 -12.39 -0.40
N GLY A 12 12.55 -11.80 -0.01
CA GLY A 12 13.29 -12.20 1.18
C GLY A 12 12.85 -11.45 2.45
N HIS A 13 13.65 -11.54 3.52
CA HIS A 13 13.33 -10.97 4.82
C HIS A 13 13.40 -9.43 4.87
N ARG A 14 12.85 -8.82 5.96
CA ARG A 14 12.70 -7.35 6.14
C ARG A 14 14.01 -6.57 6.14
N ASN A 15 15.07 -7.17 6.68
CA ASN A 15 16.41 -6.57 6.72
C ASN A 15 17.30 -7.29 5.70
N PRO A 16 17.06 -7.10 4.40
CA PRO A 16 17.62 -7.95 3.38
C PRO A 16 19.14 -7.81 3.31
N ASP A 17 19.81 -8.93 3.38
CA ASP A 17 21.23 -9.11 3.08
C ASP A 17 21.46 -9.54 1.63
N THR A 18 22.67 -9.98 1.33
CA THR A 18 23.05 -10.36 -0.02
C THR A 18 22.35 -11.66 -0.45
N ASP A 19 22.17 -12.65 0.45
CA ASP A 19 21.41 -13.87 0.12
C ASP A 19 19.95 -13.57 -0.15
N SER A 20 19.29 -12.85 0.73
CA SER A 20 17.90 -12.47 0.62
C SER A 20 17.54 -11.81 -0.73
N ILE A 21 18.39 -10.89 -1.21
CA ILE A 21 18.16 -10.18 -2.48
C ILE A 21 18.53 -11.05 -3.69
N CYS A 22 19.71 -11.68 -3.66
CA CYS A 22 20.21 -12.48 -4.80
C CYS A 22 19.34 -13.73 -5.00
N SER A 23 18.94 -14.40 -3.92
CA SER A 23 18.03 -15.53 -3.95
C SER A 23 16.65 -15.16 -4.49
N ALA A 24 16.10 -14.00 -4.12
CA ALA A 24 14.83 -13.54 -4.68
C ALA A 24 14.90 -13.32 -6.20
N ILE A 25 16.00 -12.72 -6.69
CA ILE A 25 16.20 -12.48 -8.11
C ILE A 25 16.38 -13.82 -8.86
N ALA A 26 17.27 -14.68 -8.38
CA ALA A 26 17.60 -15.96 -9.02
C ALA A 26 16.38 -16.89 -9.04
N TYR A 27 15.62 -16.95 -7.95
CA TYR A 27 14.43 -17.80 -7.89
C TYR A 27 13.30 -17.29 -8.77
N ALA A 28 13.07 -15.98 -8.81
CA ALA A 28 12.11 -15.40 -9.74
C ALA A 28 12.44 -15.71 -11.20
N GLU A 29 13.73 -15.66 -11.55
CA GLU A 29 14.22 -16.00 -12.89
C GLU A 29 13.98 -17.50 -13.22
N LEU A 30 14.30 -18.41 -12.30
CA LEU A 30 14.04 -19.85 -12.45
C LEU A 30 12.55 -20.11 -12.65
N LYS A 31 11.67 -19.54 -11.81
CA LYS A 31 10.22 -19.73 -11.89
C LYS A 31 9.64 -19.20 -13.20
N ASN A 32 10.15 -18.08 -13.71
CA ASN A 32 9.71 -17.51 -14.98
C ASN A 32 10.07 -18.42 -16.19
N ARG A 33 11.10 -19.27 -16.07
CA ARG A 33 11.47 -20.24 -17.10
C ARG A 33 10.75 -21.58 -16.96
N THR A 34 10.42 -21.98 -15.74
CA THR A 34 9.93 -23.34 -15.47
C THR A 34 8.43 -23.43 -15.24
N SER A 35 7.74 -22.28 -15.12
CA SER A 35 6.30 -22.25 -14.84
C SER A 35 5.57 -21.20 -15.68
N THR A 36 4.24 -21.23 -15.66
CA THR A 36 3.37 -20.23 -16.30
C THR A 36 3.17 -18.98 -15.43
N LEU A 37 3.77 -18.96 -14.23
CA LEU A 37 3.68 -17.83 -13.31
C LEU A 37 4.55 -16.67 -13.79
N VAL A 38 4.08 -15.45 -13.60
CA VAL A 38 4.91 -14.25 -13.78
C VAL A 38 5.46 -13.85 -12.41
N CYS A 39 6.69 -14.25 -12.13
CA CYS A 39 7.37 -13.97 -10.87
C CYS A 39 8.19 -12.68 -10.96
N GLU A 40 8.03 -11.80 -9.98
CA GLU A 40 8.76 -10.53 -9.89
C GLU A 40 9.53 -10.47 -8.57
N PRO A 41 10.87 -10.30 -8.60
CA PRO A 41 11.65 -10.15 -7.38
C PRO A 41 11.37 -8.78 -6.74
N ARG A 42 11.23 -8.77 -5.43
CA ARG A 42 11.04 -7.58 -4.60
C ARG A 42 11.97 -7.63 -3.39
N ARG A 43 12.21 -6.48 -2.77
CA ARG A 43 12.94 -6.38 -1.51
C ARG A 43 12.08 -5.78 -0.42
N ALA A 44 12.15 -6.32 0.77
CA ALA A 44 11.35 -5.88 1.90
C ALA A 44 11.96 -4.70 2.67
N GLY A 45 13.22 -4.34 2.39
CA GLY A 45 13.94 -3.26 3.06
C GLY A 45 15.02 -2.60 2.19
N LYS A 46 15.86 -1.79 2.84
CA LYS A 46 17.03 -1.18 2.21
C LYS A 46 18.10 -2.24 1.96
N MET A 47 18.77 -2.15 0.83
CA MET A 47 19.94 -2.98 0.54
C MET A 47 21.17 -2.46 1.28
N ASN A 48 22.07 -3.34 1.64
CA ASN A 48 23.40 -2.99 2.13
C ASN A 48 24.36 -2.68 0.96
N GLN A 49 25.51 -2.10 1.27
CA GLN A 49 26.51 -1.70 0.27
C GLN A 49 27.13 -2.89 -0.47
N GLU A 50 27.24 -4.04 0.20
CA GLU A 50 27.71 -5.30 -0.40
C GLU A 50 26.77 -5.75 -1.52
N THR A 51 25.48 -5.81 -1.25
CA THR A 51 24.46 -6.17 -2.24
C THR A 51 24.44 -5.18 -3.42
N GLU A 52 24.55 -3.87 -3.13
CA GLU A 52 24.61 -2.85 -4.19
C GLU A 52 25.82 -3.03 -5.11
N PHE A 53 27.00 -3.34 -4.53
CA PHE A 53 28.19 -3.66 -5.28
C PHE A 53 27.98 -4.88 -6.17
N VAL A 54 27.43 -5.97 -5.63
CA VAL A 54 27.18 -7.23 -6.35
C VAL A 54 26.24 -7.01 -7.54
N LEU A 55 25.11 -6.34 -7.32
CA LEU A 55 24.16 -6.07 -8.39
C LEU A 55 24.78 -5.20 -9.50
N LYS A 56 25.57 -4.21 -9.13
CA LYS A 56 26.27 -3.35 -10.08
C LYS A 56 27.33 -4.12 -10.88
N LYS A 57 28.11 -4.98 -10.22
CA LYS A 57 29.17 -5.79 -10.86
C LYS A 57 28.62 -6.70 -11.94
N PHE A 58 27.47 -7.34 -11.68
CA PHE A 58 26.83 -8.25 -12.63
C PHE A 58 25.78 -7.58 -13.52
N GLY A 59 25.60 -6.25 -13.44
CA GLY A 59 24.70 -5.49 -14.31
C GLY A 59 23.22 -5.81 -14.10
N VAL A 60 22.83 -6.17 -12.87
CA VAL A 60 21.45 -6.53 -12.52
C VAL A 60 20.75 -5.35 -11.86
N THR A 61 19.53 -5.04 -12.33
CA THR A 61 18.73 -3.94 -11.77
C THR A 61 18.23 -4.31 -10.37
N PRO A 62 18.41 -3.43 -9.38
CA PRO A 62 17.88 -3.62 -8.03
C PRO A 62 16.37 -3.90 -8.01
N PRO A 63 15.90 -4.90 -7.23
CA PRO A 63 14.46 -5.15 -7.06
C PRO A 63 13.74 -3.94 -6.46
N ARG A 64 12.53 -3.68 -6.92
CA ARG A 64 11.71 -2.61 -6.34
C ARG A 64 11.36 -2.92 -4.89
N MET A 65 11.31 -1.87 -4.06
CA MET A 65 10.93 -2.03 -2.66
C MET A 65 9.45 -2.40 -2.53
N CYS A 66 9.15 -3.32 -1.61
CA CYS A 66 7.81 -3.75 -1.25
C CYS A 66 7.80 -4.06 0.26
N THR A 67 7.50 -3.06 1.06
CA THR A 67 7.46 -3.21 2.53
C THR A 67 6.13 -3.75 3.04
N ASP A 68 5.10 -3.80 2.18
CA ASP A 68 3.74 -4.15 2.53
C ASP A 68 3.07 -4.89 1.36
N VAL A 69 2.58 -6.10 1.61
CA VAL A 69 1.82 -6.92 0.65
C VAL A 69 0.32 -6.97 0.96
N ASN A 70 -0.15 -6.20 1.96
CA ASN A 70 -1.57 -6.09 2.24
C ASN A 70 -2.34 -5.68 0.98
N PRO A 71 -3.44 -6.35 0.65
CA PRO A 71 -4.25 -5.96 -0.49
C PRO A 71 -4.88 -4.58 -0.26
N LYS A 72 -4.88 -3.75 -1.30
CA LYS A 72 -5.42 -2.40 -1.32
C LYS A 72 -6.59 -2.30 -2.30
N ILE A 73 -7.36 -1.24 -2.25
CA ILE A 73 -8.50 -1.04 -3.14
C ILE A 73 -8.10 -1.10 -4.62
N ARG A 74 -6.90 -0.65 -5.00
CA ARG A 74 -6.40 -0.77 -6.38
C ARG A 74 -6.26 -2.22 -6.88
N ASP A 75 -6.17 -3.19 -5.95
CA ASP A 75 -6.08 -4.63 -6.26
C ASP A 75 -7.47 -5.26 -6.43
N VAL A 76 -8.54 -4.56 -5.98
CA VAL A 76 -9.93 -4.99 -6.07
C VAL A 76 -10.47 -4.70 -7.48
N ASP A 77 -11.27 -5.61 -8.01
CA ASP A 77 -12.02 -5.39 -9.24
C ASP A 77 -13.25 -4.51 -8.95
N TYR A 78 -13.01 -3.22 -8.74
CA TYR A 78 -14.06 -2.23 -8.50
C TYR A 78 -14.69 -1.78 -9.81
N ARG A 79 -15.88 -1.21 -9.72
CA ARG A 79 -16.64 -0.74 -10.89
C ARG A 79 -16.12 0.64 -11.32
N GLU A 80 -15.38 0.68 -12.41
CA GLU A 80 -15.03 1.91 -13.08
C GLU A 80 -16.27 2.49 -13.77
N MET A 81 -16.70 3.66 -13.34
CA MET A 81 -17.80 4.39 -13.96
C MET A 81 -17.59 5.88 -13.78
N PRO A 82 -17.94 6.70 -14.79
CA PRO A 82 -17.81 8.14 -14.68
C PRO A 82 -18.78 8.68 -13.64
N GLY A 83 -18.37 9.73 -12.95
CA GLY A 83 -19.30 10.55 -12.16
C GLY A 83 -20.26 11.29 -13.08
N ILE A 84 -21.38 11.71 -12.54
CA ILE A 84 -22.38 12.48 -13.28
C ILE A 84 -22.45 13.92 -12.77
N PRO A 85 -22.71 14.91 -13.67
CA PRO A 85 -22.84 16.30 -13.25
C PRO A 85 -24.05 16.51 -12.32
N GLY A 86 -23.89 17.33 -11.31
CA GLY A 86 -24.97 17.70 -10.38
C GLY A 86 -26.19 18.36 -11.03
N SER A 87 -26.03 18.94 -12.23
CA SER A 87 -27.10 19.51 -13.04
C SER A 87 -28.02 18.48 -13.70
N THR A 88 -27.65 17.18 -13.67
CA THR A 88 -28.48 16.09 -14.23
C THR A 88 -29.84 16.02 -13.53
N SER A 89 -30.93 15.84 -14.33
CA SER A 89 -32.28 15.70 -13.76
C SER A 89 -32.48 14.39 -12.99
N LEU A 90 -33.36 14.38 -11.99
CA LEU A 90 -33.75 13.15 -11.26
C LEU A 90 -34.22 12.06 -12.23
N ARG A 91 -34.97 12.43 -13.29
CA ARG A 91 -35.44 11.51 -14.32
C ARG A 91 -34.29 10.81 -15.05
N ARG A 92 -33.29 11.57 -15.44
CA ARG A 92 -32.11 11.03 -16.13
C ARG A 92 -31.25 10.19 -15.19
N ALA A 93 -31.06 10.62 -13.95
CA ALA A 93 -30.37 9.84 -12.94
C ALA A 93 -31.04 8.48 -12.68
N TRP A 94 -32.37 8.46 -12.54
CA TRP A 94 -33.14 7.21 -12.45
C TRP A 94 -32.92 6.30 -13.65
N LYS A 95 -32.94 6.85 -14.88
CA LYS A 95 -32.69 6.07 -16.10
C LYS A 95 -31.31 5.43 -16.07
N ILE A 96 -30.27 6.19 -15.67
CA ILE A 96 -28.90 5.68 -15.54
C ILE A 96 -28.85 4.55 -14.52
N MET A 97 -29.42 4.74 -13.31
CA MET A 97 -29.45 3.72 -12.25
C MET A 97 -30.11 2.43 -12.73
N ARG A 98 -31.26 2.53 -13.40
CA ARG A 98 -32.02 1.39 -13.92
C ARG A 98 -31.25 0.67 -15.03
N ASP A 99 -30.76 1.39 -16.02
CA ASP A 99 -30.09 0.82 -17.19
C ASP A 99 -28.75 0.15 -16.81
N GLN A 100 -28.07 0.68 -15.80
CA GLN A 100 -26.82 0.14 -15.26
C GLN A 100 -26.99 -0.82 -14.07
N GLN A 101 -28.22 -1.03 -13.59
CA GLN A 101 -28.55 -1.87 -12.43
C GLN A 101 -27.75 -1.49 -11.16
N ILE A 102 -27.71 -0.21 -10.87
CA ILE A 102 -27.07 0.36 -9.66
C ILE A 102 -28.09 1.17 -8.87
N ASP A 103 -27.86 1.28 -7.56
CA ASP A 103 -28.72 2.01 -6.65
C ASP A 103 -28.09 3.29 -6.07
N THR A 104 -26.88 3.62 -6.52
CA THR A 104 -26.12 4.79 -6.07
C THR A 104 -25.32 5.36 -7.24
N LEU A 105 -25.31 6.69 -7.39
CA LEU A 105 -24.49 7.43 -8.35
C LEU A 105 -23.60 8.41 -7.60
N SER A 106 -22.35 8.53 -8.06
CA SER A 106 -21.45 9.59 -7.63
C SER A 106 -21.65 10.84 -8.50
N ILE A 107 -21.69 11.98 -7.85
CA ILE A 107 -21.82 13.29 -8.49
C ILE A 107 -20.46 13.97 -8.43
N THR A 108 -19.98 14.42 -9.59
CA THR A 108 -18.66 15.02 -9.71
C THR A 108 -18.72 16.38 -10.39
N SER A 109 -17.73 17.21 -10.09
CA SER A 109 -17.45 18.46 -10.81
C SER A 109 -16.91 18.18 -12.22
N ALA A 110 -16.71 19.24 -13.00
CA ALA A 110 -16.05 19.18 -14.31
C ALA A 110 -14.60 18.66 -14.19
N ASP A 111 -13.92 18.92 -13.08
CA ASP A 111 -12.56 18.47 -12.78
C ASP A 111 -12.52 17.08 -12.14
N ASN A 112 -13.64 16.34 -12.21
CA ASN A 112 -13.81 14.98 -11.65
C ASN A 112 -13.62 14.88 -10.14
N GLU A 113 -13.91 15.94 -9.39
CA GLU A 113 -13.93 15.93 -7.93
C GLU A 113 -15.27 15.45 -7.41
N LEU A 114 -15.28 14.60 -6.39
CA LEU A 114 -16.49 14.07 -5.79
C LEU A 114 -17.22 15.17 -5.00
N GLU A 115 -18.39 15.61 -5.50
CA GLU A 115 -19.25 16.62 -4.88
C GLU A 115 -20.34 16.00 -4.01
N GLY A 116 -20.78 14.78 -4.33
CA GLY A 116 -21.89 14.14 -3.63
C GLY A 116 -22.18 12.74 -4.12
N ILE A 117 -23.14 12.12 -3.46
CA ILE A 117 -23.76 10.85 -3.89
C ILE A 117 -25.27 10.99 -3.85
N ILE A 118 -25.95 10.27 -4.76
CA ILE A 118 -27.41 10.15 -4.74
C ILE A 118 -27.80 8.69 -4.85
N THR A 119 -28.79 8.28 -4.06
CA THR A 119 -29.28 6.89 -4.00
C THR A 119 -30.70 6.79 -4.52
N VAL A 120 -31.14 5.55 -4.81
CA VAL A 120 -32.56 5.26 -5.14
C VAL A 120 -33.49 5.75 -4.03
N LYS A 121 -33.06 5.71 -2.76
CA LYS A 121 -33.85 6.22 -1.63
C LYS A 121 -34.09 7.73 -1.77
N ASP A 122 -33.06 8.49 -2.16
CA ASP A 122 -33.17 9.94 -2.33
C ASP A 122 -34.10 10.29 -3.49
N LEU A 123 -34.02 9.54 -4.59
CA LEU A 123 -34.95 9.66 -5.71
C LEU A 123 -36.39 9.32 -5.32
N ALA A 124 -36.58 8.29 -4.52
CA ALA A 124 -37.92 7.92 -4.00
C ALA A 124 -38.48 9.01 -3.09
N THR A 125 -37.66 9.54 -2.17
CA THR A 125 -38.08 10.64 -1.29
C THR A 125 -38.47 11.88 -2.10
N ALA A 126 -37.62 12.29 -3.05
CA ALA A 126 -37.89 13.43 -3.94
C ALA A 126 -39.20 13.25 -4.75
N ASN A 127 -39.50 12.01 -5.19
CA ASN A 127 -40.73 11.72 -5.95
C ASN A 127 -41.99 11.62 -5.07
N MET A 128 -41.84 11.37 -3.76
CA MET A 128 -42.96 11.32 -2.83
C MET A 128 -43.32 12.68 -2.22
N ASP A 129 -42.44 13.66 -2.33
CA ASP A 129 -42.59 15.02 -1.83
C ASP A 129 -43.44 15.89 -2.80
N VAL A 130 -44.65 15.42 -3.10
CA VAL A 130 -45.52 15.96 -4.15
C VAL A 130 -46.06 17.36 -3.80
N PHE A 131 -46.04 17.75 -2.53
CA PHE A 131 -46.61 19.02 -2.09
C PHE A 131 -45.71 20.24 -2.27
N ASP A 132 -44.44 20.06 -2.59
CA ASP A 132 -43.53 21.19 -2.84
C ASP A 132 -43.64 21.67 -4.32
N THR A 133 -44.66 22.48 -4.58
CA THR A 133 -44.86 23.08 -5.91
C THR A 133 -43.76 24.07 -6.31
N ALA A 134 -42.97 24.59 -5.34
CA ALA A 134 -41.84 25.49 -5.60
C ALA A 134 -40.50 24.76 -5.87
N VAL A 135 -40.50 23.44 -5.95
CA VAL A 135 -39.27 22.63 -6.04
C VAL A 135 -38.35 23.03 -7.22
N LEU A 136 -38.94 23.42 -8.36
CA LEU A 136 -38.14 23.81 -9.54
C LEU A 136 -37.39 25.13 -9.31
N ALA A 137 -38.04 26.09 -8.65
CA ALA A 137 -37.44 27.36 -8.27
C ALA A 137 -36.35 27.17 -7.19
N LYS A 138 -36.67 26.44 -6.11
CA LYS A 138 -35.72 26.13 -5.01
C LYS A 138 -34.49 25.41 -5.50
N SER A 139 -34.64 24.45 -6.41
CA SER A 139 -33.53 23.64 -6.97
C SER A 139 -32.83 24.35 -8.14
N ARG A 140 -33.29 25.55 -8.56
CA ARG A 140 -32.78 26.28 -9.73
C ARG A 140 -32.74 25.41 -10.99
N THR A 141 -33.84 24.70 -11.25
CA THR A 141 -33.97 23.78 -12.38
C THR A 141 -33.80 24.51 -13.71
N SER A 142 -32.94 24.02 -14.60
CA SER A 142 -32.80 24.56 -15.96
C SER A 142 -33.98 24.19 -16.84
N TYR A 143 -34.36 25.06 -17.77
CA TYR A 143 -35.39 24.75 -18.77
C TYR A 143 -34.96 23.57 -19.65
N LYS A 144 -33.65 23.37 -19.85
CA LYS A 144 -33.10 22.21 -20.54
C LYS A 144 -33.48 20.88 -19.88
N ASN A 145 -33.45 20.82 -18.54
CA ASN A 145 -33.90 19.62 -17.81
C ASN A 145 -35.40 19.37 -17.99
N ILE A 146 -36.21 20.45 -18.07
CA ILE A 146 -37.65 20.33 -18.31
C ILE A 146 -37.91 19.84 -19.74
N LEU A 147 -37.23 20.43 -20.74
CA LEU A 147 -37.30 19.99 -22.13
C LEU A 147 -36.91 18.52 -22.28
N GLU A 148 -35.76 18.10 -21.69
CA GLU A 148 -35.31 16.71 -21.75
C GLU A 148 -36.30 15.74 -21.11
N THR A 149 -36.78 16.08 -19.92
CA THR A 149 -37.69 15.21 -19.13
C THR A 149 -39.05 15.05 -19.76
N LEU A 150 -39.59 16.12 -20.31
CA LEU A 150 -40.93 16.14 -20.94
C LEU A 150 -40.89 15.88 -22.47
N ASN A 151 -39.73 15.59 -23.02
CA ASN A 151 -39.51 15.46 -24.48
C ASN A 151 -40.07 16.68 -25.24
N GLY A 152 -39.80 17.88 -24.70
CA GLY A 152 -40.35 19.14 -25.16
C GLY A 152 -39.46 19.87 -26.18
N THR A 153 -40.05 20.89 -26.81
CA THR A 153 -39.34 21.81 -27.70
C THR A 153 -39.61 23.25 -27.26
N MET A 154 -38.55 24.07 -27.17
CA MET A 154 -38.69 25.50 -26.90
C MET A 154 -39.29 26.21 -28.10
N VAL A 155 -40.31 27.03 -27.85
CA VAL A 155 -41.02 27.84 -28.86
C VAL A 155 -40.66 29.31 -28.71
N VAL A 156 -40.63 29.83 -27.48
CA VAL A 156 -40.24 31.21 -27.10
C VAL A 156 -39.33 31.14 -25.88
N GLY A 157 -38.28 31.94 -25.86
CA GLY A 157 -37.37 32.06 -24.73
C GLY A 157 -36.06 31.24 -24.89
N ASN A 158 -35.26 31.16 -23.81
CA ASN A 158 -33.94 30.54 -23.82
C ASN A 158 -33.97 29.21 -23.04
N ALA A 159 -33.53 28.12 -23.66
CA ALA A 159 -33.44 26.79 -23.07
C ALA A 159 -32.41 26.70 -21.92
N ASP A 160 -31.43 27.59 -21.89
CA ASP A 160 -30.42 27.63 -20.82
C ASP A 160 -30.87 28.45 -19.61
N ALA A 161 -32.05 29.07 -19.64
CA ALA A 161 -32.64 29.75 -18.49
C ALA A 161 -32.91 28.77 -17.35
N VAL A 162 -33.00 29.30 -16.15
CA VAL A 162 -33.27 28.53 -14.90
C VAL A 162 -34.50 29.09 -14.17
N CYS A 163 -35.24 28.20 -13.56
CA CYS A 163 -36.34 28.56 -12.65
C CYS A 163 -35.75 29.21 -11.41
N THR A 164 -36.19 30.43 -11.09
CA THR A 164 -35.71 31.20 -9.93
C THR A 164 -36.80 31.53 -8.92
N THR A 165 -38.04 31.59 -9.38
CA THR A 165 -39.22 31.96 -8.57
C THR A 165 -40.44 31.16 -9.06
N GLY A 166 -41.54 31.25 -8.31
CA GLY A 166 -42.82 30.71 -8.69
C GLY A 166 -43.07 29.26 -8.33
N HIS A 167 -44.29 28.86 -8.58
CA HIS A 167 -44.84 27.53 -8.27
C HIS A 167 -45.26 26.80 -9.56
N ILE A 168 -45.34 25.49 -9.50
CA ILE A 168 -45.92 24.67 -10.57
C ILE A 168 -47.47 24.77 -10.43
N LYS A 169 -48.13 25.19 -11.48
CA LYS A 169 -49.60 25.26 -11.60
C LYS A 169 -50.08 24.43 -12.81
N ILE A 170 -51.23 23.80 -12.65
CA ILE A 170 -51.91 23.10 -13.74
C ILE A 170 -53.13 23.89 -14.12
N GLY A 171 -53.14 24.47 -15.30
CA GLY A 171 -54.20 25.36 -15.78
C GLY A 171 -55.38 24.63 -16.43
N THR A 172 -56.09 23.83 -15.62
CA THR A 172 -57.31 23.10 -16.06
C THR A 172 -58.59 23.87 -15.78
N ALA A 173 -58.50 24.92 -14.94
CA ALA A 173 -59.63 25.77 -14.53
C ALA A 173 -60.07 26.68 -15.70
N THR A 174 -61.21 27.40 -15.46
CA THR A 174 -61.62 28.48 -16.39
C THR A 174 -60.62 29.64 -16.32
N PRO A 175 -60.58 30.53 -17.35
CA PRO A 175 -59.66 31.66 -17.34
C PRO A 175 -59.76 32.54 -16.08
N GLU A 176 -60.98 32.79 -15.59
CA GLU A 176 -61.23 33.62 -14.41
C GLU A 176 -60.64 33.00 -13.12
N LEU A 177 -60.78 31.70 -12.96
CA LEU A 177 -60.16 30.97 -11.83
C LEU A 177 -58.65 30.84 -11.99
N LEU A 178 -58.16 30.70 -13.22
CA LEU A 178 -56.73 30.66 -13.49
C LEU A 178 -56.08 32.01 -13.17
N GLU A 179 -56.75 33.12 -13.52
CA GLU A 179 -56.32 34.49 -13.23
C GLU A 179 -56.12 34.75 -11.74
N SER A 180 -56.98 34.20 -10.92
CA SER A 180 -56.88 34.33 -9.45
C SER A 180 -55.83 33.43 -8.80
N SER A 181 -55.37 32.39 -9.51
CA SER A 181 -54.46 31.36 -8.98
C SER A 181 -53.02 31.45 -9.49
N VAL A 182 -52.78 32.07 -10.62
CA VAL A 182 -51.44 32.25 -11.20
C VAL A 182 -50.82 33.55 -10.72
N GLU A 183 -49.55 33.40 -10.26
CA GLU A 183 -48.75 34.52 -9.79
C GLU A 183 -47.52 34.72 -10.68
N LYS A 184 -46.90 35.90 -10.60
CA LYS A 184 -45.67 36.23 -11.33
C LYS A 184 -44.57 35.20 -11.07
N GLY A 185 -43.99 34.70 -12.11
CA GLY A 185 -42.88 33.71 -12.04
C GLY A 185 -43.34 32.25 -12.01
N ASP A 186 -44.65 31.97 -11.94
CA ASP A 186 -45.17 30.60 -11.92
C ASP A 186 -44.84 29.83 -13.22
N ILE A 187 -44.77 28.53 -13.14
CA ILE A 187 -44.63 27.58 -14.25
C ILE A 187 -46.01 26.96 -14.47
N VAL A 188 -46.61 27.26 -15.63
CA VAL A 188 -48.02 26.88 -15.88
C VAL A 188 -48.09 25.79 -16.93
N ILE A 189 -48.64 24.62 -16.57
CA ILE A 189 -48.88 23.50 -17.48
C ILE A 189 -50.28 23.66 -18.06
N LEU A 190 -50.34 23.81 -19.40
CA LEU A 190 -51.55 24.15 -20.13
C LEU A 190 -51.80 23.18 -21.29
N SER A 191 -53.00 23.30 -21.88
CA SER A 191 -53.33 22.68 -23.14
C SER A 191 -53.52 23.79 -24.24
N ASN A 192 -54.36 23.56 -25.22
CA ASN A 192 -54.55 24.41 -26.42
C ASN A 192 -55.53 25.57 -26.24
N ARG A 193 -56.01 25.88 -25.02
CA ARG A 193 -56.92 27.00 -24.78
C ARG A 193 -56.18 28.33 -24.87
N TYR A 194 -56.59 29.16 -25.88
CA TYR A 194 -55.97 30.43 -26.13
C TYR A 194 -56.10 31.42 -24.98
N GLU A 195 -57.29 31.48 -24.37
CA GLU A 195 -57.61 32.38 -23.26
C GLU A 195 -56.76 32.06 -22.02
N SER A 196 -56.55 30.78 -21.75
CA SER A 196 -55.69 30.34 -20.63
C SER A 196 -54.21 30.65 -20.85
N GLN A 197 -53.74 30.55 -22.11
CA GLN A 197 -52.38 30.92 -22.47
C GLN A 197 -52.16 32.42 -22.31
N LEU A 198 -53.10 33.25 -22.82
CA LEU A 198 -53.05 34.70 -22.70
C LEU A 198 -53.08 35.14 -21.20
N CYS A 199 -54.00 34.61 -20.43
CA CYS A 199 -54.12 34.88 -18.99
C CYS A 199 -52.79 34.59 -18.25
N ALA A 200 -52.15 33.45 -18.50
CA ALA A 200 -50.89 33.11 -17.84
C ALA A 200 -49.72 34.06 -18.30
N ILE A 201 -49.72 34.56 -19.52
CA ILE A 201 -48.76 35.57 -19.98
C ILE A 201 -49.02 36.93 -19.29
N GLU A 202 -50.26 37.36 -19.22
CA GLU A 202 -50.65 38.62 -18.52
C GLU A 202 -50.31 38.62 -17.05
N LYS A 203 -50.33 37.44 -16.39
CA LYS A 203 -49.90 37.25 -15.01
C LYS A 203 -48.36 37.11 -14.87
N GLU A 204 -47.63 37.36 -15.91
CA GLU A 204 -46.15 37.26 -15.92
C GLU A 204 -45.62 35.92 -15.41
N ALA A 205 -46.24 34.81 -15.86
CA ALA A 205 -45.68 33.47 -15.60
C ALA A 205 -44.25 33.38 -16.19
N SER A 206 -43.36 32.59 -15.58
CA SER A 206 -41.99 32.41 -16.07
C SER A 206 -41.92 31.46 -17.24
N LEU A 207 -42.79 30.43 -17.26
CA LEU A 207 -42.77 29.38 -18.28
C LEU A 207 -44.16 28.79 -18.50
N LEU A 208 -44.61 28.72 -19.73
CA LEU A 208 -45.78 27.98 -20.18
C LEU A 208 -45.36 26.65 -20.80
N ILE A 209 -45.93 25.55 -20.31
CA ILE A 209 -45.73 24.20 -20.88
C ILE A 209 -47.01 23.77 -21.58
N ILE A 210 -46.99 23.78 -22.91
CA ILE A 210 -48.16 23.45 -23.74
C ILE A 210 -48.12 21.96 -24.08
N CYS A 211 -49.07 21.20 -23.58
CA CYS A 211 -49.17 19.74 -23.68
C CYS A 211 -49.87 19.25 -24.96
N ASN A 212 -49.87 17.90 -25.15
CA ASN A 212 -50.53 17.19 -26.22
C ASN A 212 -50.01 17.54 -27.66
N GLY A 213 -48.77 18.04 -27.79
CA GLY A 213 -48.22 18.46 -29.07
C GLY A 213 -48.98 19.65 -29.71
N ALA A 214 -49.76 20.39 -28.90
CA ALA A 214 -50.57 21.50 -29.39
C ALA A 214 -49.67 22.60 -29.93
N LYS A 215 -50.12 23.21 -31.06
CA LYS A 215 -49.42 24.34 -31.68
C LYS A 215 -49.76 25.64 -30.96
N VAL A 216 -48.74 26.45 -30.72
CA VAL A 216 -48.90 27.79 -30.13
C VAL A 216 -49.18 28.79 -31.28
N GLY A 217 -50.26 29.61 -31.15
CA GLY A 217 -50.60 30.61 -32.14
C GLY A 217 -49.54 31.72 -32.23
N ARG A 218 -49.34 32.28 -33.42
CA ARG A 218 -48.32 33.32 -33.65
C ARG A 218 -48.54 34.58 -32.77
N THR A 219 -49.78 34.95 -32.46
CA THR A 219 -50.11 36.06 -31.58
C THR A 219 -49.64 35.81 -30.18
N ILE A 220 -49.88 34.59 -29.64
CA ILE A 220 -49.38 34.17 -28.31
C ILE A 220 -47.86 34.18 -28.28
N GLN A 221 -47.20 33.64 -29.30
CA GLN A 221 -45.73 33.64 -29.35
C GLN A 221 -45.18 35.08 -29.32
N ARG A 222 -45.75 36.01 -30.06
CA ARG A 222 -45.31 37.41 -30.07
C ARG A 222 -45.50 38.08 -28.75
N ILE A 223 -46.68 37.92 -28.12
CA ILE A 223 -46.96 38.53 -26.81
C ILE A 223 -46.01 37.95 -25.74
N ALA A 224 -45.78 36.64 -25.77
CA ALA A 224 -44.84 35.99 -24.84
C ALA A 224 -43.42 36.51 -25.02
N ASP A 225 -42.96 36.70 -26.26
CA ASP A 225 -41.63 37.24 -26.54
C ASP A 225 -41.50 38.70 -26.06
N GLU A 226 -42.53 39.54 -26.31
CA GLU A 226 -42.61 40.95 -25.87
C GLU A 226 -42.63 41.08 -24.33
N THR A 227 -43.24 40.12 -23.62
CA THR A 227 -43.38 40.11 -22.14
C THR A 227 -42.28 39.32 -21.45
N GLY A 228 -41.41 38.62 -22.21
CA GLY A 228 -40.34 37.80 -21.67
C GLY A 228 -40.80 36.48 -21.06
N VAL A 229 -42.00 36.01 -21.35
CA VAL A 229 -42.54 34.72 -20.91
C VAL A 229 -42.07 33.60 -21.80
N ALA A 230 -41.44 32.60 -21.25
CA ALA A 230 -40.99 31.44 -22.01
C ALA A 230 -42.15 30.47 -22.35
N ILE A 231 -42.12 29.89 -23.55
CA ILE A 231 -43.09 28.86 -23.97
C ILE A 231 -42.36 27.65 -24.52
N MET A 232 -42.71 26.48 -24.00
CA MET A 232 -42.32 25.19 -24.57
C MET A 232 -43.56 24.35 -24.90
N THR A 233 -43.42 23.47 -25.87
CA THR A 233 -44.43 22.47 -26.23
C THR A 233 -43.92 21.08 -25.88
N THR A 234 -44.82 20.19 -25.52
CA THR A 234 -44.49 18.78 -25.24
C THR A 234 -45.56 17.85 -25.82
N PRO A 235 -45.16 16.67 -26.37
CA PRO A 235 -46.11 15.67 -26.85
C PRO A 235 -46.90 14.98 -25.73
N VAL A 236 -46.41 15.03 -24.47
CA VAL A 236 -47.09 14.37 -23.34
C VAL A 236 -48.35 15.12 -22.95
N ASP A 237 -49.32 14.42 -22.38
CA ASP A 237 -50.55 15.03 -21.84
C ASP A 237 -50.32 15.77 -20.53
N THR A 238 -51.32 16.53 -20.10
CA THR A 238 -51.24 17.36 -18.89
C THR A 238 -51.01 16.52 -17.63
N TYR A 239 -51.59 15.31 -17.56
CA TYR A 239 -51.41 14.43 -16.42
C TYR A 239 -49.96 13.90 -16.34
N ALA A 240 -49.44 13.44 -17.46
CA ALA A 240 -48.04 12.95 -17.54
C ALA A 240 -47.07 14.10 -17.28
N ALA A 241 -47.30 15.31 -17.82
CA ALA A 241 -46.48 16.49 -17.54
C ALA A 241 -46.47 16.83 -16.07
N GLY A 242 -47.65 16.86 -15.41
CA GLY A 242 -47.78 17.09 -13.97
C GLY A 242 -47.06 16.04 -13.11
N LYS A 243 -47.05 14.78 -13.55
CA LYS A 243 -46.31 13.70 -12.86
C LYS A 243 -44.82 13.77 -13.01
N LEU A 244 -44.34 14.25 -14.18
CA LEU A 244 -42.92 14.26 -14.51
C LEU A 244 -42.19 15.54 -14.13
N ILE A 245 -42.94 16.64 -13.95
CA ILE A 245 -42.37 17.98 -13.79
C ILE A 245 -41.41 18.09 -12.60
N SER A 246 -41.73 17.51 -11.45
CA SER A 246 -40.84 17.50 -10.27
C SER A 246 -39.55 16.70 -10.50
N GLN A 247 -39.61 15.73 -11.43
CA GLN A 247 -38.43 14.91 -11.78
C GLN A 247 -37.42 15.66 -12.68
N CYS A 248 -37.72 16.89 -13.09
CA CYS A 248 -36.83 17.77 -13.82
C CYS A 248 -35.76 18.39 -12.91
N ALA A 249 -36.00 18.42 -11.60
CA ALA A 249 -35.06 18.99 -10.64
C ALA A 249 -33.66 18.35 -10.73
N PRO A 250 -32.59 19.13 -10.61
CA PRO A 250 -31.22 18.62 -10.65
C PRO A 250 -30.90 17.79 -9.41
N ILE A 251 -30.12 16.72 -9.59
CA ILE A 251 -29.73 15.82 -8.50
C ILE A 251 -28.90 16.51 -7.43
N SER A 252 -28.20 17.59 -7.76
CA SER A 252 -27.43 18.38 -6.81
C SER A 252 -28.27 18.95 -5.66
N TYR A 253 -29.58 19.10 -5.86
CA TYR A 253 -30.49 19.56 -4.81
C TYR A 253 -30.78 18.50 -3.74
N TYR A 254 -30.77 17.22 -4.13
CA TYR A 254 -31.13 16.08 -3.27
C TYR A 254 -29.92 15.22 -2.85
N MET A 255 -28.74 15.46 -3.40
CA MET A 255 -27.57 14.66 -3.10
C MET A 255 -27.10 14.81 -1.65
N THR A 256 -26.56 13.75 -1.10
CA THR A 256 -25.79 13.78 0.15
C THR A 256 -24.42 14.36 -0.14
N ARG A 257 -24.04 15.44 0.57
CA ARG A 257 -22.74 16.14 0.42
C ARG A 257 -21.79 15.83 1.58
N ASP A 258 -22.35 15.76 2.78
CA ASP A 258 -21.56 15.65 4.01
C ASP A 258 -21.39 14.20 4.44
N ASN A 259 -20.25 13.92 5.11
CA ASN A 259 -19.96 12.62 5.70
C ASN A 259 -20.01 11.44 4.70
N ILE A 260 -19.64 11.68 3.44
CA ILE A 260 -19.57 10.62 2.44
C ILE A 260 -18.45 9.66 2.80
N LEU A 261 -18.80 8.40 3.06
CA LEU A 261 -17.84 7.32 3.23
C LEU A 261 -17.23 6.98 1.88
N LYS A 262 -15.96 7.28 1.72
CA LYS A 262 -15.18 7.10 0.50
C LYS A 262 -13.84 6.46 0.84
N PHE A 263 -13.21 5.81 -0.13
CA PHE A 263 -11.90 5.17 0.02
C PHE A 263 -10.96 5.68 -1.06
N THR A 264 -9.67 5.51 -0.83
CA THR A 264 -8.65 5.78 -1.85
C THR A 264 -8.11 4.47 -2.42
N LEU A 265 -7.47 4.52 -3.59
CA LEU A 265 -6.84 3.36 -4.22
C LEU A 265 -5.80 2.68 -3.32
N VAL A 266 -5.19 3.42 -2.39
CA VAL A 266 -4.18 2.91 -1.45
C VAL A 266 -4.77 2.43 -0.11
N THR A 267 -6.07 2.58 0.12
CA THR A 267 -6.72 2.13 1.37
C THR A 267 -6.62 0.61 1.51
N PRO A 268 -6.12 0.08 2.65
CA PRO A 268 -6.07 -1.36 2.90
C PRO A 268 -7.47 -1.99 2.90
N VAL A 269 -7.60 -3.14 2.27
CA VAL A 269 -8.88 -3.87 2.18
C VAL A 269 -9.45 -4.23 3.55
N ALA A 270 -8.60 -4.54 4.53
CA ALA A 270 -9.02 -4.83 5.89
C ALA A 270 -9.76 -3.65 6.54
N ASP A 271 -9.29 -2.41 6.32
CA ASP A 271 -9.94 -1.20 6.83
C ASP A 271 -11.28 -0.94 6.13
N VAL A 272 -11.31 -1.16 4.81
CA VAL A 272 -12.56 -1.06 4.03
C VAL A 272 -13.61 -2.03 4.56
N LEU A 273 -13.24 -3.29 4.80
CA LEU A 273 -14.16 -4.29 5.36
C LEU A 273 -14.65 -3.90 6.75
N ARG A 274 -13.77 -3.33 7.60
CA ARG A 274 -14.13 -2.86 8.94
C ARG A 274 -15.16 -1.73 8.90
N VAL A 275 -15.02 -0.79 7.96
CA VAL A 275 -16.00 0.28 7.73
C VAL A 275 -17.29 -0.29 7.16
N MET A 276 -17.21 -1.13 6.12
CA MET A 276 -18.37 -1.75 5.48
C MET A 276 -19.20 -2.61 6.46
N ALA A 277 -18.56 -3.23 7.47
CA ALA A 277 -19.28 -4.01 8.49
C ALA A 277 -20.19 -3.14 9.38
N LYS A 278 -19.86 -1.87 9.57
CA LYS A 278 -20.60 -0.96 10.46
C LYS A 278 -21.75 -0.22 9.80
N VAL A 279 -21.82 -0.21 8.46
CA VAL A 279 -22.80 0.59 7.72
C VAL A 279 -23.59 -0.26 6.73
N ARG A 280 -24.79 0.22 6.35
CA ARG A 280 -25.68 -0.48 5.41
C ARG A 280 -25.58 0.03 3.97
N HIS A 281 -24.55 0.84 3.66
CA HIS A 281 -24.32 1.29 2.28
C HIS A 281 -23.88 0.13 1.41
N ARG A 282 -24.33 0.12 0.15
CA ARG A 282 -23.99 -0.92 -0.82
C ARG A 282 -22.78 -0.56 -1.63
N TYR A 283 -22.61 0.71 -2.00
CA TYR A 283 -21.55 1.23 -2.82
C TYR A 283 -20.82 2.39 -2.13
N PHE A 284 -19.54 2.48 -2.36
CA PHE A 284 -18.66 3.51 -1.80
C PHE A 284 -17.80 4.12 -2.91
N PRO A 285 -17.73 5.44 -3.04
CA PRO A 285 -16.84 6.11 -3.98
C PRO A 285 -15.37 5.79 -3.71
N ILE A 286 -14.60 5.66 -4.80
CA ILE A 286 -13.14 5.50 -4.77
C ILE A 286 -12.53 6.75 -5.38
N LEU A 287 -11.47 7.24 -4.76
CA LEU A 287 -10.64 8.35 -5.22
C LEU A 287 -9.23 7.84 -5.52
N ASP A 288 -8.55 8.49 -6.47
CA ASP A 288 -7.12 8.30 -6.69
C ASP A 288 -6.26 9.05 -5.65
N GLU A 289 -4.96 9.07 -5.88
CA GLU A 289 -4.00 9.75 -4.99
C GLU A 289 -4.11 11.28 -5.07
N ASP A 290 -4.63 11.81 -6.18
CA ASP A 290 -4.90 13.25 -6.40
C ASP A 290 -6.29 13.68 -5.89
N GLY A 291 -7.06 12.76 -5.30
CA GLY A 291 -8.40 13.01 -4.79
C GLY A 291 -9.49 13.01 -5.87
N LYS A 292 -9.18 12.60 -7.10
CA LYS A 292 -10.16 12.50 -8.20
C LYS A 292 -10.94 11.19 -8.11
N TYR A 293 -12.18 11.25 -8.54
CA TYR A 293 -13.09 10.11 -8.53
C TYR A 293 -12.69 9.05 -9.58
N CYS A 294 -12.59 7.78 -9.17
CA CYS A 294 -12.22 6.65 -10.03
C CYS A 294 -13.35 5.66 -10.30
N GLY A 295 -14.34 5.59 -9.41
CA GLY A 295 -15.38 4.59 -9.52
C GLY A 295 -15.99 4.23 -8.17
N MET A 296 -16.67 3.08 -8.13
CA MET A 296 -17.41 2.61 -6.96
C MET A 296 -16.97 1.20 -6.57
N VAL A 297 -16.80 0.96 -5.28
CA VAL A 297 -16.58 -0.38 -4.71
C VAL A 297 -17.78 -0.82 -3.88
N SER A 298 -18.11 -2.09 -4.00
CA SER A 298 -19.12 -2.75 -3.17
C SER A 298 -18.49 -3.83 -2.30
N ARG A 299 -19.21 -4.26 -1.26
CA ARG A 299 -18.81 -5.38 -0.40
C ARG A 299 -18.53 -6.66 -1.23
N ARG A 300 -19.31 -6.90 -2.30
CA ARG A 300 -19.12 -8.04 -3.19
C ARG A 300 -17.78 -8.00 -3.92
N ASN A 301 -17.35 -6.81 -4.38
CA ASN A 301 -16.06 -6.65 -5.04
C ASN A 301 -14.90 -6.99 -4.08
N VAL A 302 -15.00 -6.51 -2.83
CA VAL A 302 -13.96 -6.73 -1.82
C VAL A 302 -13.87 -8.21 -1.40
N ILE A 303 -15.02 -8.88 -1.22
CA ILE A 303 -15.05 -10.33 -0.88
C ILE A 303 -14.52 -11.19 -2.02
N ALA A 304 -14.71 -10.77 -3.26
CA ALA A 304 -14.23 -11.48 -4.45
C ALA A 304 -12.73 -11.26 -4.75
N LEU A 305 -12.05 -10.47 -3.94
CA LEU A 305 -10.62 -10.19 -4.10
C LEU A 305 -9.81 -11.48 -3.99
N ARG A 306 -8.92 -11.69 -4.95
CA ARG A 306 -7.88 -12.72 -4.88
C ARG A 306 -6.72 -12.23 -4.03
N LYS A 307 -6.28 -13.05 -3.08
CA LYS A 307 -5.10 -12.76 -2.28
C LYS A 307 -3.87 -12.54 -3.17
N ARG A 308 -2.98 -11.64 -2.77
CA ARG A 308 -1.69 -11.45 -3.44
C ARG A 308 -0.86 -12.71 -3.23
N ARG A 309 -0.27 -13.26 -4.30
CA ARG A 309 0.55 -14.47 -4.24
C ARG A 309 2.01 -14.11 -4.01
N ILE A 310 2.64 -14.77 -3.04
CA ILE A 310 4.02 -14.52 -2.67
C ILE A 310 4.81 -15.83 -2.56
N ILE A 311 6.10 -15.75 -2.81
CA ILE A 311 7.10 -16.77 -2.55
C ILE A 311 8.10 -16.17 -1.58
N LEU A 312 8.34 -16.84 -0.47
CA LEU A 312 9.30 -16.43 0.54
C LEU A 312 10.63 -17.13 0.28
N VAL A 313 11.72 -16.38 0.32
CA VAL A 313 13.08 -16.90 0.23
C VAL A 313 13.88 -16.41 1.42
N ASP A 314 14.80 -17.24 1.91
CA ASP A 314 15.76 -16.91 2.94
C ASP A 314 15.15 -16.51 4.29
N HIS A 315 13.94 -16.97 4.58
CA HIS A 315 13.30 -16.88 5.90
C HIS A 315 12.00 -17.70 5.94
N ASN A 316 11.65 -18.16 7.15
CA ASN A 316 10.40 -18.84 7.43
C ASN A 316 9.80 -18.42 8.81
N GLU A 317 10.20 -17.25 9.32
CA GLU A 317 9.67 -16.67 10.56
C GLU A 317 8.79 -15.45 10.27
N ALA A 318 7.61 -15.38 10.92
CA ALA A 318 6.64 -14.30 10.77
C ALA A 318 7.23 -12.91 11.11
N THR A 319 8.12 -12.85 12.10
CA THR A 319 8.79 -11.61 12.52
C THR A 319 9.74 -11.03 11.47
N GLN A 320 10.23 -11.87 10.57
CA GLN A 320 11.14 -11.49 9.49
C GLN A 320 10.42 -11.23 8.17
N ALA A 321 9.18 -11.69 8.04
CA ALA A 321 8.41 -11.56 6.81
C ALA A 321 7.94 -10.13 6.54
N VAL A 322 7.67 -9.83 5.27
CA VAL A 322 7.08 -8.56 4.82
C VAL A 322 5.73 -8.30 5.48
N GLU A 323 5.38 -7.05 5.74
CA GLU A 323 4.09 -6.70 6.34
C GLU A 323 2.91 -7.18 5.46
N GLY A 324 1.88 -7.75 6.10
CA GLY A 324 0.69 -8.27 5.41
C GLY A 324 0.87 -9.66 4.78
N PHE A 325 1.98 -10.35 5.05
CA PHE A 325 2.20 -11.71 4.53
C PHE A 325 1.10 -12.69 4.94
N ASP A 326 0.49 -12.51 6.11
CA ASP A 326 -0.63 -13.30 6.65
C ASP A 326 -1.93 -13.12 5.85
N GLN A 327 -2.07 -12.01 5.13
CA GLN A 327 -3.17 -11.74 4.22
C GLN A 327 -2.89 -12.20 2.78
N ALA A 328 -1.66 -12.59 2.48
CA ALA A 328 -1.24 -13.09 1.17
C ALA A 328 -1.48 -14.61 1.05
N GLU A 329 -1.35 -15.13 -0.17
CA GLU A 329 -1.28 -16.54 -0.47
C GLU A 329 0.20 -16.91 -0.66
N ILE A 330 0.78 -17.61 0.33
CA ILE A 330 2.15 -18.10 0.24
C ILE A 330 2.12 -19.36 -0.63
N LEU A 331 2.81 -19.31 -1.76
CA LEU A 331 2.91 -20.45 -2.68
C LEU A 331 4.07 -21.37 -2.33
N GLU A 332 5.23 -20.78 -2.01
CA GLU A 332 6.47 -21.52 -1.78
C GLU A 332 7.32 -20.82 -0.72
N ILE A 333 8.11 -21.61 0.01
CA ILE A 333 9.11 -21.14 0.97
C ILE A 333 10.41 -21.89 0.67
N ILE A 334 11.51 -21.17 0.39
CA ILE A 334 12.83 -21.72 0.14
C ILE A 334 13.79 -21.12 1.16
N ASP A 335 14.36 -21.95 2.02
CA ASP A 335 15.10 -21.46 3.17
C ASP A 335 16.17 -22.45 3.67
N HIS A 336 17.19 -21.95 4.36
CA HIS A 336 18.24 -22.76 4.97
C HIS A 336 18.29 -22.59 6.51
N HIS A 337 17.48 -21.72 7.06
CA HIS A 337 17.39 -21.46 8.49
C HIS A 337 16.63 -22.58 9.25
N ARG A 338 16.67 -22.52 10.58
CA ARG A 338 15.80 -23.36 11.40
C ARG A 338 14.34 -23.13 11.04
N ILE A 339 13.52 -24.17 11.21
CA ILE A 339 12.09 -24.05 10.98
C ILE A 339 11.48 -23.14 12.05
N GLY A 340 10.88 -22.04 11.62
CA GLY A 340 10.22 -21.04 12.44
C GLY A 340 8.74 -21.33 12.67
N SER A 341 8.00 -20.29 13.10
CA SER A 341 6.57 -20.36 13.46
C SER A 341 5.62 -19.81 12.39
N LEU A 342 6.01 -19.83 11.11
CA LEU A 342 5.17 -19.30 10.04
C LEU A 342 4.00 -20.25 9.75
N GLU A 343 2.77 -19.74 9.85
CA GLU A 343 1.55 -20.48 9.55
C GLU A 343 1.03 -20.13 8.16
N THR A 344 0.55 -21.12 7.42
CA THR A 344 -0.03 -20.95 6.09
C THR A 344 -1.50 -21.41 6.05
N SER A 345 -2.33 -20.70 5.28
CA SER A 345 -3.76 -21.02 5.16
C SER A 345 -4.06 -22.22 4.25
N GLY A 346 -3.08 -22.77 3.57
CA GLY A 346 -3.21 -23.88 2.64
C GLY A 346 -1.90 -24.65 2.45
N PRO A 347 -1.88 -25.71 1.64
CA PRO A 347 -0.66 -26.44 1.30
C PRO A 347 0.35 -25.49 0.61
N VAL A 348 1.62 -25.58 1.02
CA VAL A 348 2.73 -24.78 0.48
C VAL A 348 3.87 -25.71 0.09
N TYR A 349 4.58 -25.39 -0.99
CA TYR A 349 5.85 -26.03 -1.28
C TYR A 349 6.91 -25.45 -0.34
N PHE A 350 7.40 -26.27 0.59
CA PHE A 350 8.40 -25.86 1.57
C PHE A 350 9.69 -26.67 1.36
N ARG A 351 10.76 -25.97 0.97
CA ARG A 351 12.09 -26.57 0.83
C ARG A 351 13.05 -25.91 1.81
N ASN A 352 13.49 -26.68 2.78
CA ASN A 352 14.49 -26.29 3.76
C ASN A 352 15.61 -27.33 3.78
N GLN A 353 16.87 -26.87 3.78
CA GLN A 353 18.04 -27.73 3.83
C GLN A 353 19.08 -27.12 4.76
N PRO A 354 19.84 -27.96 5.54
CA PRO A 354 20.88 -27.48 6.44
C PRO A 354 22.18 -27.23 5.65
N VAL A 355 22.17 -26.19 4.82
CA VAL A 355 23.31 -25.69 4.04
C VAL A 355 23.67 -24.27 4.50
N GLY A 356 24.76 -23.72 4.03
CA GLY A 356 25.25 -22.42 4.47
C GLY A 356 24.47 -21.22 3.92
N CYS A 357 23.66 -21.40 2.84
CA CYS A 357 22.99 -20.29 2.15
C CYS A 357 21.79 -20.77 1.34
N THR A 358 20.73 -19.96 1.25
CA THR A 358 19.55 -20.25 0.40
C THR A 358 19.93 -20.32 -1.09
N ALA A 359 20.90 -19.54 -1.54
CA ALA A 359 21.37 -19.56 -2.92
C ALA A 359 21.94 -20.94 -3.32
N THR A 360 22.49 -21.71 -2.38
CA THR A 360 22.93 -23.09 -2.61
C THR A 360 21.76 -24.00 -2.99
N ILE A 361 20.63 -23.87 -2.28
CA ILE A 361 19.41 -24.61 -2.58
C ILE A 361 18.87 -24.24 -3.97
N ILE A 362 18.83 -22.94 -4.28
CA ILE A 362 18.36 -22.45 -5.59
C ILE A 362 19.27 -22.96 -6.71
N THR A 363 20.59 -23.02 -6.49
CA THR A 363 21.54 -23.60 -7.45
C THR A 363 21.21 -25.06 -7.78
N GLN A 364 20.89 -25.87 -6.76
CA GLN A 364 20.41 -27.25 -6.95
C GLN A 364 19.08 -27.30 -7.71
N MET A 365 18.17 -26.35 -7.43
CA MET A 365 16.86 -26.31 -8.11
C MET A 365 16.99 -25.98 -9.60
N TYR A 366 17.99 -25.21 -10.02
CA TYR A 366 18.30 -25.01 -11.44
C TYR A 366 18.66 -26.35 -12.11
N ASP A 367 19.51 -27.15 -11.45
CA ASP A 367 19.93 -28.45 -11.97
C ASP A 367 18.77 -29.44 -12.05
N GLU A 368 17.96 -29.51 -10.99
CA GLU A 368 16.80 -30.39 -10.91
C GLU A 368 15.76 -30.09 -12.01
N ASN A 369 15.65 -28.83 -12.42
CA ASN A 369 14.78 -28.39 -13.49
C ASN A 369 15.43 -28.46 -14.88
N GLY A 370 16.71 -28.83 -14.98
CA GLY A 370 17.45 -28.86 -16.25
C GLY A 370 17.60 -27.50 -16.92
N VAL A 371 17.68 -26.43 -16.12
CA VAL A 371 17.80 -25.05 -16.61
C VAL A 371 19.22 -24.54 -16.41
N ASP A 372 19.84 -24.08 -17.47
CA ASP A 372 21.17 -23.46 -17.41
C ASP A 372 21.10 -22.12 -16.64
N ILE A 373 22.05 -21.93 -15.72
CA ILE A 373 22.18 -20.71 -14.93
C ILE A 373 22.85 -19.62 -15.79
N PRO A 374 22.19 -18.46 -16.03
CA PRO A 374 22.83 -17.36 -16.75
C PRO A 374 24.03 -16.80 -15.97
N PRO A 375 25.11 -16.35 -16.65
CA PRO A 375 26.31 -15.82 -15.99
C PRO A 375 26.05 -14.75 -14.95
N GLN A 376 25.10 -13.83 -15.21
CA GLN A 376 24.71 -12.80 -14.25
C GLN A 376 24.08 -13.41 -13.00
N ILE A 377 23.16 -14.36 -13.15
CA ILE A 377 22.52 -15.07 -12.04
C ILE A 377 23.52 -15.93 -11.27
N ALA A 378 24.45 -16.58 -11.97
CA ALA A 378 25.53 -17.33 -11.33
C ALA A 378 26.39 -16.43 -10.44
N GLY A 379 26.69 -15.22 -10.89
CA GLY A 379 27.40 -14.23 -10.08
C GLY A 379 26.63 -13.81 -8.83
N LEU A 380 25.30 -13.62 -8.92
CA LEU A 380 24.47 -13.31 -7.76
C LEU A 380 24.41 -14.47 -6.76
N LEU A 381 24.19 -15.69 -7.22
CA LEU A 381 24.16 -16.88 -6.38
C LEU A 381 25.52 -17.14 -5.70
N LEU A 382 26.62 -16.94 -6.43
CA LEU A 382 27.97 -17.01 -5.87
C LEU A 382 28.17 -15.97 -4.76
N ALA A 383 27.79 -14.71 -5.00
CA ALA A 383 27.92 -13.65 -4.02
C ALA A 383 27.16 -13.96 -2.73
N ALA A 384 25.92 -14.46 -2.84
CA ALA A 384 25.11 -14.88 -1.70
C ALA A 384 25.81 -15.99 -0.88
N ILE A 385 26.31 -17.03 -1.55
CA ILE A 385 27.04 -18.13 -0.87
C ILE A 385 28.29 -17.61 -0.16
N LEU A 386 29.07 -16.75 -0.81
CA LEU A 386 30.30 -16.20 -0.20
C LEU A 386 29.98 -15.27 0.99
N SER A 387 28.92 -14.50 0.91
CA SER A 387 28.46 -13.62 1.99
C SER A 387 28.08 -14.43 3.23
N ASP A 388 27.15 -15.36 3.13
CA ASP A 388 26.61 -16.13 4.26
C ASP A 388 27.64 -17.10 4.85
N THR A 389 28.51 -17.65 4.02
CA THR A 389 29.55 -18.56 4.46
C THR A 389 30.84 -17.87 4.87
N LEU A 390 30.90 -16.52 4.81
CA LEU A 390 32.11 -15.74 5.07
C LEU A 390 33.31 -16.28 4.26
N ALA A 391 33.10 -16.47 2.96
CA ALA A 391 34.05 -17.12 2.04
C ALA A 391 34.53 -18.47 2.61
N PHE A 392 33.58 -19.34 2.94
CA PHE A 392 33.75 -20.71 3.48
C PHE A 392 34.32 -20.82 4.90
N ARG A 393 34.39 -19.72 5.65
CA ARG A 393 34.89 -19.69 7.04
C ARG A 393 33.80 -19.84 8.09
N SER A 394 32.54 -19.69 7.70
CA SER A 394 31.42 -19.88 8.63
C SER A 394 31.29 -21.35 9.06
N PRO A 395 31.00 -21.62 10.34
CA PRO A 395 30.72 -22.98 10.80
C PRO A 395 29.45 -23.59 10.17
N THR A 396 28.63 -22.79 9.53
CA THR A 396 27.42 -23.23 8.79
C THR A 396 27.73 -23.66 7.36
N CYS A 397 28.95 -23.35 6.85
CA CYS A 397 29.38 -23.74 5.51
C CYS A 397 29.47 -25.27 5.39
N THR A 398 28.97 -25.80 4.28
CA THR A 398 29.02 -27.23 3.98
C THR A 398 29.78 -27.48 2.69
N PRO A 399 30.25 -28.72 2.43
CA PRO A 399 30.87 -29.08 1.14
C PRO A 399 29.94 -28.83 -0.06
N VAL A 400 28.62 -28.80 0.17
CA VAL A 400 27.64 -28.50 -0.89
C VAL A 400 27.73 -27.04 -1.32
N ASP A 401 27.92 -26.13 -0.38
CA ASP A 401 28.09 -24.69 -0.62
C ASP A 401 29.37 -24.42 -1.41
N GLU A 402 30.50 -25.04 -0.99
CA GLU A 402 31.78 -24.90 -1.70
C GLU A 402 31.70 -25.40 -3.14
N ASN A 403 31.08 -26.56 -3.35
CA ASN A 403 30.96 -27.13 -4.70
C ASN A 403 30.07 -26.27 -5.59
N ALA A 404 28.94 -25.76 -5.06
CA ALA A 404 28.08 -24.83 -5.76
C ALA A 404 28.85 -23.54 -6.14
N ALA A 405 29.56 -22.94 -5.19
CA ALA A 405 30.34 -21.72 -5.41
C ALA A 405 31.41 -21.89 -6.47
N LYS A 406 32.21 -22.99 -6.42
CA LYS A 406 33.25 -23.29 -7.41
C LYS A 406 32.66 -23.44 -8.83
N ARG A 407 31.48 -24.00 -8.95
CA ARG A 407 30.78 -24.13 -10.24
C ARG A 407 30.26 -22.79 -10.72
N LEU A 408 29.60 -22.04 -9.84
CA LEU A 408 29.02 -20.72 -10.13
C LEU A 408 30.12 -19.72 -10.55
N ALA A 409 31.28 -19.74 -9.90
CA ALA A 409 32.42 -18.92 -10.25
C ALA A 409 32.90 -19.16 -11.71
N LYS A 410 32.94 -20.43 -12.15
CA LYS A 410 33.25 -20.76 -13.54
C LYS A 410 32.21 -20.21 -14.52
N ILE A 411 30.92 -20.30 -14.19
CA ILE A 411 29.85 -19.79 -15.05
C ILE A 411 29.86 -18.26 -15.09
N ALA A 412 30.08 -17.62 -13.94
CA ALA A 412 30.16 -16.17 -13.84
C ALA A 412 31.47 -15.57 -14.40
N GLY A 413 32.51 -16.41 -14.59
CA GLY A 413 33.79 -15.97 -15.10
C GLY A 413 34.60 -15.12 -14.12
N VAL A 414 34.52 -15.43 -12.81
CA VAL A 414 35.22 -14.67 -11.75
C VAL A 414 36.09 -15.61 -10.90
N ASP A 415 37.17 -15.05 -10.35
CA ASP A 415 37.97 -15.72 -9.31
C ASP A 415 37.30 -15.51 -7.94
N ILE A 416 37.20 -16.58 -7.12
CA ILE A 416 36.51 -16.55 -5.85
C ILE A 416 37.21 -15.63 -4.83
N GLU A 417 38.55 -15.72 -4.73
CA GLU A 417 39.31 -14.96 -3.73
C GLU A 417 39.29 -13.45 -4.04
N GLU A 418 39.53 -13.10 -5.31
CA GLU A 418 39.52 -11.73 -5.78
C GLU A 418 38.08 -11.14 -5.61
N PHE A 419 37.07 -11.86 -6.07
CA PHE A 419 35.68 -11.39 -5.99
C PHE A 419 35.18 -11.25 -4.55
N SER A 420 35.48 -12.23 -3.67
CA SER A 420 35.08 -12.15 -2.25
C SER A 420 35.73 -10.96 -1.54
N THR A 421 37.02 -10.70 -1.84
CA THR A 421 37.73 -9.55 -1.28
C THR A 421 37.08 -8.23 -1.69
N GLU A 422 36.84 -8.03 -2.98
CA GLU A 422 36.16 -6.81 -3.48
C GLU A 422 34.75 -6.63 -2.88
N MET A 423 33.98 -7.72 -2.77
CA MET A 423 32.62 -7.72 -2.25
C MET A 423 32.60 -7.30 -0.77
N PHE A 424 33.43 -7.91 0.08
CA PHE A 424 33.52 -7.57 1.49
C PHE A 424 34.09 -6.16 1.70
N GLU A 425 35.10 -5.75 0.94
CA GLU A 425 35.60 -4.36 0.99
C GLU A 425 34.50 -3.35 0.66
N ALA A 426 33.63 -3.66 -0.30
CA ALA A 426 32.51 -2.80 -0.65
C ALA A 426 31.47 -2.73 0.47
N GLY A 427 31.18 -3.85 1.13
CA GLY A 427 30.21 -3.95 2.23
C GLY A 427 30.67 -3.26 3.51
N GLU A 428 31.98 -3.30 3.76
CA GLU A 428 32.60 -2.75 4.97
C GLU A 428 32.94 -1.27 4.90
N LYS A 429 32.69 -0.59 3.76
CA LYS A 429 32.96 0.86 3.64
C LYS A 429 32.22 1.67 4.69
N LEU A 430 32.98 2.50 5.38
CA LEU A 430 32.49 3.41 6.41
C LEU A 430 32.15 4.80 5.85
N ASP A 431 32.42 5.04 4.56
CA ASP A 431 32.24 6.33 3.92
C ASP A 431 30.79 6.83 4.03
N GLY A 432 30.63 7.99 4.66
CA GLY A 432 29.32 8.61 4.85
C GLY A 432 28.49 8.06 6.01
N LYS A 433 28.98 7.06 6.76
CA LYS A 433 28.31 6.55 7.96
C LYS A 433 28.76 7.32 9.21
N THR A 434 27.80 7.65 10.06
CA THR A 434 28.10 8.20 11.39
C THR A 434 28.57 7.10 12.34
N PRO A 435 29.33 7.44 13.41
CA PRO A 435 29.70 6.45 14.44
C PRO A 435 28.49 5.73 15.05
N GLU A 436 27.38 6.45 15.21
CA GLU A 436 26.12 5.89 15.73
C GLU A 436 25.51 4.84 14.80
N GLU A 437 25.48 5.12 13.51
CA GLU A 437 24.97 4.15 12.52
C GLU A 437 25.82 2.88 12.47
N VAL A 438 27.13 2.99 12.54
CA VAL A 438 28.03 1.82 12.55
C VAL A 438 27.87 1.03 13.86
N PHE A 439 27.79 1.72 14.98
CA PHE A 439 27.61 1.10 16.29
C PHE A 439 26.29 0.35 16.41
N LEU A 440 25.18 0.92 15.91
CA LEU A 440 23.84 0.34 16.03
C LEU A 440 23.55 -0.79 15.01
N GLN A 441 24.43 -1.08 14.07
CA GLN A 441 24.20 -2.13 13.07
C GLN A 441 23.93 -3.50 13.70
N ASP A 442 24.69 -3.86 14.74
CA ASP A 442 24.47 -5.09 15.49
C ASP A 442 24.76 -4.88 16.98
N PHE A 443 23.91 -4.09 17.64
CA PHE A 443 23.98 -3.79 19.06
C PHE A 443 22.90 -4.55 19.83
N LYS A 444 23.28 -5.16 20.95
CA LYS A 444 22.32 -5.81 21.89
C LYS A 444 22.67 -5.51 23.34
N VAL A 445 21.64 -5.44 24.17
CA VAL A 445 21.75 -5.24 25.62
C VAL A 445 21.51 -6.54 26.34
N PHE A 446 22.27 -6.77 27.39
CA PHE A 446 22.21 -7.94 28.24
C PHE A 446 22.15 -7.54 29.73
N MET A 447 21.68 -8.47 30.56
CA MET A 447 21.63 -8.30 32.00
C MET A 447 22.50 -9.36 32.68
N CYS A 448 23.26 -8.96 33.69
CA CYS A 448 23.99 -9.86 34.57
C CYS A 448 23.71 -9.44 36.03
N GLY A 449 22.79 -10.11 36.70
CA GLY A 449 22.22 -9.62 37.95
C GLY A 449 21.55 -8.27 37.74
N ASP A 450 21.96 -7.27 38.50
CA ASP A 450 21.47 -5.89 38.39
C ASP A 450 22.26 -5.03 37.38
N ILE A 451 23.36 -5.56 36.81
CA ILE A 451 24.24 -4.84 35.89
C ILE A 451 23.69 -4.99 34.47
N ARG A 452 23.44 -3.85 33.83
CA ARG A 452 23.03 -3.76 32.44
C ARG A 452 24.24 -3.45 31.57
N PHE A 453 24.58 -4.37 30.66
CA PHE A 453 25.70 -4.15 29.73
C PHE A 453 25.30 -4.30 28.27
N GLY A 454 26.01 -3.59 27.39
CA GLY A 454 25.79 -3.59 25.96
C GLY A 454 26.93 -4.25 25.21
N VAL A 455 26.63 -4.97 24.13
CA VAL A 455 27.62 -5.51 23.21
C VAL A 455 27.22 -5.18 21.78
N ALA A 456 28.07 -4.42 21.10
CA ALA A 456 27.99 -4.19 19.66
C ALA A 456 29.03 -5.07 18.95
N GLN A 457 28.75 -5.48 17.71
CA GLN A 457 29.64 -6.31 16.89
C GLN A 457 29.72 -5.78 15.47
N GLY A 458 30.94 -5.78 14.91
CA GLY A 458 31.23 -5.59 13.51
C GLY A 458 32.23 -6.66 13.04
N SER A 459 32.00 -7.23 11.85
CA SER A 459 32.89 -8.23 11.24
C SER A 459 33.59 -7.62 10.03
N TYR A 460 34.89 -7.82 9.92
CA TYR A 460 35.75 -7.22 8.91
C TYR A 460 36.63 -8.27 8.24
N MET A 461 36.67 -8.24 6.90
CA MET A 461 37.52 -9.11 6.10
C MET A 461 38.91 -8.49 5.88
N THR A 462 39.04 -7.18 6.10
CA THR A 462 40.32 -6.49 5.95
C THR A 462 40.75 -5.78 7.22
N ARG A 463 42.03 -5.90 7.56
CA ARG A 463 42.63 -5.21 8.71
C ARG A 463 42.50 -3.69 8.61
N LYS A 464 42.55 -3.16 7.38
CA LYS A 464 42.40 -1.73 7.11
C LYS A 464 41.02 -1.22 7.54
N ASN A 465 39.96 -1.90 7.16
CA ASN A 465 38.59 -1.53 7.50
C ASN A 465 38.31 -1.72 9.00
N LEU A 466 38.86 -2.76 9.61
CA LEU A 466 38.79 -2.96 11.05
C LEU A 466 39.44 -1.79 11.81
N GLN A 467 40.65 -1.37 11.41
CA GLN A 467 41.34 -0.23 12.03
C GLN A 467 40.57 1.08 11.81
N ALA A 468 40.00 1.29 10.65
CA ALA A 468 39.15 2.46 10.36
C ALA A 468 37.91 2.47 11.25
N ALA A 469 37.25 1.33 11.44
CA ALA A 469 36.10 1.21 12.33
C ALA A 469 36.50 1.45 13.80
N GLN A 470 37.63 0.90 14.25
CA GLN A 470 38.15 1.15 15.58
C GLN A 470 38.40 2.65 15.82
N ALA A 471 39.08 3.32 14.90
CA ALA A 471 39.36 4.74 14.99
C ALA A 471 38.08 5.61 15.01
N LEU A 472 37.05 5.19 14.27
CA LEU A 472 35.76 5.86 14.22
C LEU A 472 34.94 5.67 15.51
N LEU A 473 34.92 4.46 16.06
CA LEU A 473 34.06 4.09 17.17
C LEU A 473 34.65 4.33 18.55
N GLN A 474 35.96 4.27 18.70
CA GLN A 474 36.64 4.43 20.00
C GLN A 474 36.32 5.77 20.68
N PRO A 475 36.31 6.93 19.99
CA PRO A 475 35.91 8.21 20.59
C PRO A 475 34.40 8.28 20.92
N TYR A 476 33.57 7.53 20.23
CA TYR A 476 32.11 7.55 20.36
C TYR A 476 31.60 6.65 21.50
N LEU A 477 32.41 5.72 21.99
CA LEU A 477 31.95 4.65 22.86
C LEU A 477 31.33 5.15 24.18
N GLU A 478 31.90 6.20 24.79
CA GLU A 478 31.38 6.77 26.02
C GLU A 478 30.02 7.46 25.82
N GLU A 479 29.85 8.15 24.72
CA GLU A 479 28.57 8.74 24.33
C GLU A 479 27.52 7.64 24.07
N ALA A 480 27.90 6.58 23.36
CA ALA A 480 27.04 5.42 23.09
C ALA A 480 26.59 4.76 24.38
N ARG A 481 27.50 4.53 25.36
CA ARG A 481 27.18 3.96 26.65
C ARG A 481 26.09 4.75 27.38
N ASN A 482 26.24 6.08 27.42
CA ASN A 482 25.28 6.96 28.06
C ASN A 482 23.93 6.98 27.32
N LYS A 483 23.92 7.05 25.98
CA LYS A 483 22.69 7.00 25.16
C LYS A 483 21.93 5.69 25.34
N GLN A 484 22.62 4.55 25.43
CA GLN A 484 22.01 3.24 25.58
C GLN A 484 21.66 2.89 27.05
N ASN A 485 22.01 3.75 27.98
CA ASN A 485 21.78 3.58 29.41
C ASN A 485 22.26 2.22 29.92
N VAL A 486 23.52 1.90 29.63
CA VAL A 486 24.21 0.67 30.10
C VAL A 486 25.39 1.04 30.99
N GLU A 487 25.73 0.17 31.97
CA GLU A 487 26.86 0.41 32.88
C GLU A 487 28.18 0.11 32.20
N ASP A 488 28.25 -0.98 31.47
CA ASP A 488 29.42 -1.39 30.68
C ASP A 488 29.03 -1.57 29.21
N LEU A 489 29.95 -1.19 28.33
CA LEU A 489 29.76 -1.30 26.88
C LEU A 489 31.00 -1.90 26.23
N TYR A 490 30.76 -2.88 25.36
CA TYR A 490 31.78 -3.57 24.61
C TYR A 490 31.49 -3.43 23.11
N MET A 491 32.51 -3.09 22.31
CA MET A 491 32.45 -3.16 20.86
C MET A 491 33.43 -4.20 20.35
N LEU A 492 32.90 -5.24 19.74
CA LEU A 492 33.65 -6.37 19.18
C LEU A 492 33.89 -6.12 17.69
N LEU A 493 35.16 -5.94 17.31
CA LEU A 493 35.60 -5.75 15.93
C LEU A 493 36.32 -7.04 15.49
N THR A 494 35.63 -7.90 14.75
CA THR A 494 36.12 -9.22 14.38
C THR A 494 36.94 -9.16 13.09
N ASP A 495 38.21 -9.58 13.14
CA ASP A 495 39.09 -9.88 12.00
C ASP A 495 38.77 -11.33 11.56
N VAL A 496 37.88 -11.46 10.58
CA VAL A 496 37.37 -12.77 10.16
C VAL A 496 38.49 -13.66 9.59
N PRO A 497 39.42 -13.20 8.72
CA PRO A 497 40.52 -14.02 8.24
C PRO A 497 41.45 -14.55 9.31
N LYS A 498 41.60 -13.83 10.42
CA LYS A 498 42.49 -14.25 11.51
C LYS A 498 41.79 -14.99 12.63
N GLU A 499 40.46 -15.07 12.58
CA GLU A 499 39.64 -15.64 13.64
C GLU A 499 39.92 -15.00 15.01
N GLU A 500 40.17 -13.70 15.04
CA GLU A 500 40.41 -12.92 16.24
C GLU A 500 39.52 -11.68 16.29
N SER A 501 39.28 -11.13 17.47
CA SER A 501 38.57 -9.87 17.60
C SER A 501 39.38 -8.84 18.40
N VAL A 502 39.31 -7.61 17.92
CA VAL A 502 39.73 -6.43 18.69
C VAL A 502 38.50 -5.93 19.46
N VAL A 503 38.62 -5.87 20.76
CA VAL A 503 37.53 -5.36 21.61
C VAL A 503 37.94 -4.02 22.20
N ILE A 504 37.07 -3.02 22.03
CA ILE A 504 37.16 -1.75 22.73
C ILE A 504 35.99 -1.65 23.70
N CYS A 505 36.21 -1.12 24.88
CA CYS A 505 35.19 -1.07 25.91
C CYS A 505 35.23 0.24 26.71
N THR A 506 34.11 0.54 27.35
CA THR A 506 33.98 1.62 28.34
C THR A 506 32.99 1.23 29.40
N GLY A 507 33.14 1.77 30.61
CA GLY A 507 32.30 1.48 31.73
C GLY A 507 33.11 1.16 32.99
N ARG A 508 32.39 0.93 34.07
CA ARG A 508 32.99 0.79 35.39
C ARG A 508 33.82 -0.48 35.55
N TYR A 509 33.35 -1.58 35.01
CA TYR A 509 33.94 -2.91 35.18
C TYR A 509 34.46 -3.51 33.87
N ALA A 510 34.19 -2.86 32.74
CA ALA A 510 34.41 -3.42 31.43
C ALA A 510 35.85 -3.88 31.17
N ALA A 511 36.84 -3.06 31.53
CA ALA A 511 38.25 -3.37 31.35
C ALA A 511 38.72 -4.53 32.27
N GLU A 512 38.26 -4.56 33.51
CA GLU A 512 38.59 -5.61 34.47
C GLU A 512 38.00 -6.96 34.06
N VAL A 513 36.77 -6.96 33.60
CA VAL A 513 36.07 -8.15 33.07
C VAL A 513 36.81 -8.75 31.87
N LEU A 514 37.28 -7.92 30.94
CA LEU A 514 38.06 -8.39 29.77
C LEU A 514 39.42 -8.95 30.21
N SER A 515 40.12 -8.25 31.12
CA SER A 515 41.46 -8.69 31.57
C SER A 515 41.39 -10.02 32.32
N ASN A 516 40.40 -10.20 33.18
CA ASN A 516 40.25 -11.40 33.98
C ASN A 516 39.62 -12.55 33.17
N GLY A 517 38.65 -12.23 32.28
CA GLY A 517 37.93 -13.24 31.53
C GLY A 517 38.72 -13.88 30.39
N PHE A 518 39.68 -13.14 29.84
CA PHE A 518 40.47 -13.62 28.72
C PHE A 518 41.97 -13.70 28.99
N GLU A 519 42.39 -13.49 30.27
CA GLU A 519 43.81 -13.47 30.65
C GLU A 519 44.67 -12.57 29.74
N SER A 520 44.04 -11.49 29.26
CA SER A 520 44.62 -10.59 28.26
C SER A 520 44.88 -9.21 28.84
N ARG A 521 45.85 -8.50 28.28
CA ARG A 521 46.17 -7.11 28.67
C ARG A 521 45.80 -6.15 27.55
N PRO A 522 45.38 -4.94 27.89
CA PRO A 522 45.09 -3.94 26.86
C PRO A 522 46.36 -3.55 26.11
N ALA A 523 46.21 -3.30 24.83
CA ALA A 523 47.22 -2.68 24.00
C ALA A 523 47.43 -1.19 24.36
N ALA A 524 48.43 -0.53 23.80
CA ALA A 524 48.75 0.86 24.06
C ALA A 524 47.60 1.84 23.74
N ASP A 525 46.71 1.46 22.85
CA ASP A 525 45.52 2.22 22.45
C ASP A 525 44.28 1.89 23.31
N GLY A 526 44.42 1.05 24.33
CA GLY A 526 43.33 0.66 25.22
C GLY A 526 42.41 -0.43 24.66
N SER A 527 42.75 -1.08 23.57
CA SER A 527 41.99 -2.20 23.01
C SER A 527 42.54 -3.56 23.47
N TRP A 528 41.70 -4.61 23.41
CA TRP A 528 42.07 -6.00 23.71
C TRP A 528 42.01 -6.82 22.41
N THR A 529 43.05 -7.60 22.15
CA THR A 529 42.99 -8.61 21.06
C THR A 529 42.66 -9.97 21.65
N LEU A 530 41.58 -10.56 21.22
CA LEU A 530 41.03 -11.82 21.74
C LEU A 530 41.03 -12.90 20.64
N PRO A 531 42.06 -13.78 20.61
CA PRO A 531 42.14 -14.88 19.66
C PRO A 531 41.00 -15.88 19.86
N GLY A 532 40.41 -16.34 18.74
CA GLY A 532 39.32 -17.32 18.74
C GLY A 532 37.97 -16.79 19.27
N VAL A 533 37.84 -15.51 19.56
CA VAL A 533 36.56 -14.87 19.92
C VAL A 533 36.01 -14.19 18.65
N VAL A 534 35.19 -14.89 17.89
CA VAL A 534 34.65 -14.44 16.61
C VAL A 534 33.16 -14.10 16.67
N SER A 535 32.54 -14.16 17.85
CA SER A 535 31.14 -13.86 17.97
C SER A 535 30.78 -13.24 19.33
N ARG A 536 29.78 -12.40 19.32
CA ARG A 536 29.17 -11.81 20.53
C ARG A 536 28.76 -12.87 21.56
N LYS A 537 28.23 -14.01 21.12
CA LYS A 537 27.83 -15.11 22.01
C LYS A 537 29.02 -15.61 22.82
N ARG A 538 30.18 -15.81 22.21
CA ARG A 538 31.39 -16.27 22.89
C ARG A 538 31.91 -15.21 23.86
N LEU A 539 31.90 -13.94 23.47
CA LEU A 539 32.25 -12.83 24.37
C LEU A 539 31.31 -12.76 25.58
N CYS A 540 29.98 -12.79 25.34
CA CYS A 540 29.00 -12.74 26.42
C CYS A 540 29.12 -13.93 27.41
N ILE A 541 29.34 -15.15 26.94
CA ILE A 541 29.52 -16.32 27.79
C ILE A 541 30.72 -16.11 28.74
N GLN A 542 31.82 -15.57 28.23
CA GLN A 542 33.01 -15.33 29.06
C GLN A 542 32.79 -14.15 30.02
N ILE A 543 32.16 -13.06 29.60
CA ILE A 543 31.79 -11.94 30.47
C ILE A 543 30.91 -12.44 31.63
N LEU A 544 29.91 -13.24 31.32
CA LEU A 544 29.01 -13.80 32.31
C LEU A 544 29.74 -14.76 33.28
N SER A 545 30.67 -15.59 32.80
CA SER A 545 31.41 -16.52 33.63
C SER A 545 32.35 -15.82 34.62
N VAL A 546 32.93 -14.69 34.24
CA VAL A 546 33.79 -13.87 35.12
C VAL A 546 32.98 -13.08 36.14
N SER A 547 31.87 -12.51 35.75
CA SER A 547 30.96 -11.78 36.64
C SER A 547 30.41 -12.67 37.74
N VAL A 548 30.36 -13.98 37.52
CA VAL A 548 29.98 -15.03 38.50
C VAL A 548 31.00 -15.19 39.63
N LEU A 549 32.28 -15.07 39.32
CA LEU A 549 33.33 -15.22 40.32
C LEU A 549 33.34 -14.06 41.34
N PHE A 550 32.64 -12.99 41.06
CA PHE A 550 32.52 -11.82 41.94
C PHE A 550 31.20 -11.77 42.76
N HIS A 551 30.20 -12.67 42.51
CA HIS A 551 28.92 -12.70 43.24
C HIS A 551 28.42 -14.14 43.47
N ASP A 552 28.68 -14.70 44.63
CA ASP A 552 28.65 -16.14 44.97
C ASP A 552 27.26 -16.78 45.22
N GLU A 553 26.13 -16.14 45.04
CA GLU A 553 24.83 -16.73 45.47
C GLU A 553 23.70 -16.88 44.43
N PHE A 554 23.87 -16.40 43.18
CA PHE A 554 22.68 -16.32 42.28
C PHE A 554 22.67 -17.26 41.08
N LEU A 555 23.64 -18.09 40.83
CA LEU A 555 23.95 -18.66 39.52
C LEU A 555 23.52 -20.06 39.18
N SER A 556 23.06 -20.85 40.09
CA SER A 556 22.59 -22.21 39.78
C SER A 556 21.31 -22.27 38.95
N ARG A 557 20.53 -21.16 38.92
CA ARG A 557 19.26 -21.07 38.11
C ARG A 557 19.46 -20.55 36.70
N PHE A 558 20.50 -19.78 36.43
CA PHE A 558 20.70 -19.14 35.10
C PHE A 558 21.37 -20.09 34.09
N TRP A 559 22.28 -20.95 34.55
CA TRP A 559 22.93 -21.96 33.69
C TRP A 559 21.94 -22.97 33.07
N TYR A 560 20.88 -23.32 33.78
CA TYR A 560 19.88 -24.29 33.33
C TYR A 560 18.95 -23.71 32.25
N SER A 561 18.74 -22.40 32.21
CA SER A 561 17.91 -21.70 31.23
C SER A 561 18.63 -21.48 29.89
N MET A 562 19.93 -21.17 29.94
CA MET A 562 20.74 -20.91 28.74
C MET A 562 21.05 -22.18 27.94
N LEU A 563 21.19 -23.33 28.59
CA LEU A 563 21.40 -24.64 27.94
C LEU A 563 20.14 -25.19 27.28
N ARG A 564 18.94 -24.69 27.59
CA ARG A 564 17.66 -25.14 27.01
C ARG A 564 17.11 -24.27 25.90
N GLY A 565 17.84 -23.25 25.45
CA GLY A 565 17.47 -22.50 24.23
C GLY A 565 16.23 -21.64 24.32
N SER A 566 15.77 -21.28 25.51
CA SER A 566 14.61 -20.40 25.66
C SER A 566 14.98 -19.18 26.51
N ALA A 567 14.63 -18.02 25.97
CA ALA A 567 14.59 -16.69 26.56
C ALA A 567 15.91 -15.92 26.62
N ILE A 568 16.16 -15.19 25.55
CA ILE A 568 16.67 -13.81 25.66
C ILE A 568 15.66 -12.94 24.93
N VAL A 569 15.01 -12.06 25.67
CA VAL A 569 14.09 -11.02 25.18
C VAL A 569 14.85 -10.00 24.36
#